data_a409c4409e688cf1a402126257d86fca
#
_entry.id   a409c4409e688cf1a402126257d86fca
#
_cell.length_a   1.000
_cell.length_b   1.000
_cell.length_c   1.000
_cell.angle_alpha   90.00
_cell.angle_beta   90.00
_cell.angle_gamma   90.00
#
_symmetry.space_group_name_H-M   'P 1'
#
loop_
_entity.id
_entity.type
_entity.pdbx_description
1 polymer ?
#
loop_
_entity_poly.entity_id
_entity_poly.type
_entity_poly.pdbx_seq_one_letter_code
_entity_poly.pdbx_strand_id
1 'polypeptide(L)'
;MQQDLQALIIRKVIHFSFSLLLILPLTPSFIEASYKAGITNPALLIYSLLTFFVALVNSIQIRKPNLREEMIRFLRDLRKRSLAKLESLTKSIGTQTLLRIGFEELDKLFSRAEENLNIIVSRLERDYEKQYGYVCATFALISILLAYILFDKHVIYGILALAIVDSISAILTVLIPTPKIYKHSIPSVVVSFTCFYVPITILSGSPIRSLVVSTIVILIEIISPEDNLTLPFLTALASYYLAIPIPFNH
;
A
#
# COMPACT_ATOMS: atom_id res chain seq x y z
N MET A 1 2.37 20.79 -13.00
CA MET A 1 1.79 19.75 -13.86
C MET A 1 2.69 18.50 -14.00
N GLN A 2 3.93 18.61 -14.51
CA GLN A 2 4.79 17.41 -14.69
C GLN A 2 5.27 16.79 -13.36
N GLN A 3 5.60 17.60 -12.36
CA GLN A 3 5.98 17.14 -11.02
C GLN A 3 4.82 16.50 -10.27
N ASP A 4 3.62 17.02 -10.39
CA ASP A 4 2.41 16.47 -9.75
C ASP A 4 2.04 15.11 -10.35
N LEU A 5 2.23 14.94 -11.66
CA LEU A 5 2.01 13.67 -12.35
C LEU A 5 3.01 12.60 -11.88
N GLN A 6 4.29 12.95 -11.75
CA GLN A 6 5.30 12.01 -11.23
C GLN A 6 4.99 11.60 -9.79
N ALA A 7 4.60 12.52 -8.92
CA ALA A 7 4.21 12.22 -7.55
C ALA A 7 2.99 11.29 -7.50
N LEU A 8 1.99 11.53 -8.37
CA LEU A 8 0.83 10.65 -8.49
C LEU A 8 1.23 9.24 -8.92
N ILE A 9 2.04 9.10 -9.96
CA ILE A 9 2.48 7.79 -10.48
C ILE A 9 3.25 7.03 -9.39
N ILE A 10 4.23 7.66 -8.74
CA ILE A 10 5.01 7.02 -7.67
C ILE A 10 4.09 6.53 -6.56
N ARG A 11 3.15 7.37 -6.10
CA ARG A 11 2.18 7.01 -5.07
C ARG A 11 1.33 5.81 -5.47
N LYS A 12 0.82 5.81 -6.72
CA LYS A 12 -0.03 4.71 -7.20
C LYS A 12 0.75 3.42 -7.44
N VAL A 13 2.00 3.49 -7.87
CA VAL A 13 2.89 2.31 -7.98
C VAL A 13 3.15 1.71 -6.59
N ILE A 14 3.44 2.53 -5.59
CA ILE A 14 3.63 2.07 -4.21
C ILE A 14 2.33 1.47 -3.67
N HIS A 15 1.20 2.14 -3.86
CA HIS A 15 -0.12 1.65 -3.45
C HIS A 15 -0.44 0.30 -4.09
N PHE A 16 -0.26 0.16 -5.40
CA PHE A 16 -0.41 -1.09 -6.14
C PHE A 16 0.47 -2.20 -5.56
N SER A 17 1.76 -1.92 -5.35
CA SER A 17 2.72 -2.90 -4.82
C SER A 17 2.35 -3.37 -3.42
N PHE A 18 2.01 -2.44 -2.51
CA PHE A 18 1.55 -2.80 -1.17
C PHE A 18 0.24 -3.57 -1.18
N SER A 19 -0.70 -3.19 -2.03
CA SER A 19 -1.96 -3.94 -2.16
C SER A 19 -1.72 -5.38 -2.62
N LEU A 20 -0.82 -5.61 -3.58
CA LEU A 20 -0.47 -6.97 -4.00
C LEU A 20 0.19 -7.78 -2.88
N LEU A 21 1.03 -7.17 -2.04
CA LEU A 21 1.64 -7.85 -0.89
C LEU A 21 0.58 -8.35 0.10
N LEU A 22 -0.57 -7.69 0.20
CA LEU A 22 -1.68 -8.14 1.06
C LEU A 22 -2.34 -9.44 0.57
N ILE A 23 -2.04 -9.92 -0.64
CA ILE A 23 -2.49 -11.23 -1.14
C ILE A 23 -1.64 -12.37 -0.56
N LEU A 24 -0.39 -12.12 -0.18
CA LEU A 24 0.53 -13.16 0.30
C LEU A 24 -0.04 -14.06 1.41
N PRO A 25 -0.71 -13.53 2.46
CA PRO A 25 -1.27 -14.35 3.53
C PRO A 25 -2.39 -15.31 3.08
N LEU A 26 -2.94 -15.11 1.87
CA LEU A 26 -3.98 -15.96 1.28
C LEU A 26 -3.41 -17.05 0.39
N THR A 27 -2.11 -17.03 0.09
CA THR A 27 -1.47 -18.03 -0.79
C THR A 27 -1.27 -19.37 -0.08
N PRO A 28 -1.45 -20.49 -0.79
CA PRO A 28 -1.29 -21.83 -0.19
C PRO A 28 0.07 -22.04 0.48
N SER A 29 1.15 -21.61 -0.18
CA SER A 29 2.51 -21.73 0.34
C SER A 29 2.71 -20.99 1.66
N PHE A 30 2.12 -19.78 1.78
CA PHE A 30 2.20 -18.99 3.02
C PHE A 30 1.37 -19.62 4.14
N ILE A 31 0.19 -20.11 3.82
CA ILE A 31 -0.70 -20.80 4.76
C ILE A 31 0.00 -22.05 5.29
N GLU A 32 0.58 -22.89 4.42
CA GLU A 32 1.29 -24.11 4.82
C GLU A 32 2.50 -23.81 5.73
N ALA A 33 3.31 -22.82 5.36
CA ALA A 33 4.44 -22.38 6.18
C ALA A 33 4.00 -21.88 7.56
N SER A 34 2.88 -21.16 7.62
CA SER A 34 2.30 -20.63 8.86
C SER A 34 1.73 -21.73 9.75
N TYR A 35 1.10 -22.75 9.19
CA TYR A 35 0.64 -23.92 9.94
C TYR A 35 1.80 -24.68 10.59
N LYS A 36 2.92 -24.83 9.88
CA LYS A 36 4.15 -25.43 10.45
C LYS A 36 4.70 -24.61 11.61
N ALA A 37 4.46 -23.31 11.64
CA ALA A 37 4.81 -22.40 12.74
C ALA A 37 3.74 -22.33 13.85
N GLY A 38 2.66 -23.12 13.78
CA GLY A 38 1.59 -23.16 14.78
C GLY A 38 0.52 -22.05 14.62
N ILE A 39 0.51 -21.33 13.49
CA ILE A 39 -0.45 -20.25 13.22
C ILE A 39 -1.63 -20.81 12.41
N THR A 40 -2.80 -20.89 13.01
CA THR A 40 -4.01 -21.49 12.40
C THR A 40 -4.68 -20.60 11.36
N ASN A 41 -4.64 -19.28 11.52
CA ASN A 41 -5.21 -18.34 10.56
C ASN A 41 -4.25 -17.17 10.30
N PRO A 42 -3.27 -17.33 9.38
CA PRO A 42 -2.25 -16.34 9.13
C PRO A 42 -2.81 -15.04 8.52
N ALA A 43 -3.82 -15.13 7.67
CA ALA A 43 -4.42 -13.94 7.05
C ALA A 43 -5.11 -13.05 8.09
N LEU A 44 -5.92 -13.65 8.98
CA LEU A 44 -6.55 -12.90 10.07
C LEU A 44 -5.51 -12.24 10.98
N LEU A 45 -4.48 -12.98 11.36
CA LEU A 45 -3.41 -12.47 12.22
C LEU A 45 -2.70 -11.27 11.57
N ILE A 46 -2.29 -11.42 10.31
CA ILE A 46 -1.55 -10.38 9.60
C ILE A 46 -2.42 -9.15 9.36
N TYR A 47 -3.64 -9.30 8.88
CA TYR A 47 -4.52 -8.16 8.64
C TYR A 47 -4.87 -7.43 9.95
N SER A 48 -5.09 -8.17 11.04
CA SER A 48 -5.33 -7.57 12.36
C SER A 48 -4.11 -6.79 12.87
N LEU A 49 -2.91 -7.37 12.78
CA LEU A 49 -1.66 -6.71 13.19
C LEU A 49 -1.38 -5.47 12.33
N LEU A 50 -1.54 -5.56 11.02
CA LEU A 50 -1.34 -4.41 10.12
C LEU A 50 -2.35 -3.30 10.41
N THR A 51 -3.63 -3.65 10.59
CA THR A 51 -4.67 -2.67 10.94
C THR A 51 -4.38 -2.00 12.28
N PHE A 52 -4.01 -2.78 13.31
CA PHE A 52 -3.63 -2.24 14.60
C PHE A 52 -2.42 -1.30 14.52
N PHE A 53 -1.38 -1.74 13.80
CA PHE A 53 -0.15 -0.95 13.64
C PHE A 53 -0.41 0.38 12.92
N VAL A 54 -1.14 0.33 11.80
CA VAL A 54 -1.47 1.56 11.05
C VAL A 54 -2.38 2.48 11.85
N ALA A 55 -3.36 1.94 12.59
CA ALA A 55 -4.21 2.72 13.48
C ALA A 55 -3.39 3.39 14.60
N LEU A 56 -2.40 2.68 15.17
CA LEU A 56 -1.48 3.22 16.16
C LEU A 56 -0.65 4.37 15.60
N VAL A 57 -0.01 4.15 14.44
CA VAL A 57 0.79 5.18 13.75
C VAL A 57 -0.08 6.39 13.42
N ASN A 58 -1.30 6.16 12.91
CA ASN A 58 -2.25 7.22 12.62
C ASN A 58 -2.64 8.03 13.88
N SER A 59 -2.90 7.34 14.99
CA SER A 59 -3.20 7.99 16.28
C SER A 59 -2.05 8.87 16.78
N ILE A 60 -0.81 8.42 16.60
CA ILE A 60 0.38 9.19 16.97
C ILE A 60 0.54 10.40 16.03
N GLN A 61 0.34 10.21 14.73
CA GLN A 61 0.45 11.28 13.73
C GLN A 61 -0.55 12.41 13.98
N ILE A 62 -1.80 12.09 14.31
CA ILE A 62 -2.83 13.08 14.64
C ILE A 62 -2.45 13.90 15.88
N ARG A 63 -1.85 13.25 16.88
CA ARG A 63 -1.42 13.92 18.13
C ARG A 63 -0.14 14.74 17.95
N LYS A 64 0.72 14.34 17.03
CA LYS A 64 2.02 14.96 16.75
C LYS A 64 2.19 15.18 15.26
N PRO A 65 1.62 16.26 14.70
CA PRO A 65 1.71 16.52 13.25
C PRO A 65 3.14 16.66 12.74
N ASN A 66 4.10 16.99 13.62
CA ASN A 66 5.53 17.06 13.29
C ASN A 66 6.31 15.76 13.57
N LEU A 67 5.61 14.63 13.83
CA LEU A 67 6.22 13.35 14.17
C LEU A 67 7.28 12.93 13.16
N ARG A 68 7.02 13.16 11.88
CA ARG A 68 7.96 12.87 10.79
C ARG A 68 9.27 13.62 10.96
N GLU A 69 9.21 14.93 11.21
CA GLU A 69 10.42 15.75 11.40
C GLU A 69 11.17 15.35 12.67
N GLU A 70 10.43 15.05 13.76
CA GLU A 70 11.01 14.54 15.00
C GLU A 70 11.71 13.20 14.78
N MET A 71 11.10 12.28 14.03
CA MET A 71 11.67 10.97 13.72
C MET A 71 12.93 11.08 12.85
N ILE A 72 12.92 11.95 11.83
CA ILE A 72 14.12 12.21 11.01
C ILE A 72 15.23 12.83 11.85
N ARG A 73 14.91 13.79 12.73
CA ARG A 73 15.88 14.37 13.66
C ARG A 73 16.46 13.31 14.60
N PHE A 74 15.62 12.47 15.17
CA PHE A 74 16.02 11.38 16.05
C PHE A 74 16.94 10.37 15.35
N LEU A 75 16.61 9.93 14.14
CA LEU A 75 17.47 9.04 13.35
C LEU A 75 18.81 9.68 13.04
N ARG A 76 18.82 10.97 12.69
CA ARG A 76 20.04 11.75 12.46
C ARG A 76 20.91 11.84 13.71
N ASP A 77 20.31 12.07 14.87
CA ASP A 77 21.03 12.15 16.15
C ASP A 77 21.56 10.79 16.59
N LEU A 78 20.80 9.71 16.42
CA LEU A 78 21.29 8.35 16.65
C LEU A 78 22.49 8.03 15.76
N ARG A 79 22.41 8.36 14.48
CA ARG A 79 23.52 8.16 13.54
C ARG A 79 24.76 8.92 13.99
N LYS A 80 24.64 10.22 14.27
CA LYS A 80 25.76 11.04 14.73
C LYS A 80 26.41 10.48 16.00
N ARG A 81 25.59 10.04 16.97
CA ARG A 81 26.08 9.41 18.21
C ARG A 81 26.79 8.09 17.92
N SER A 82 26.25 7.26 17.03
CA SER A 82 26.84 5.97 16.65
C SER A 82 28.18 6.18 15.94
N LEU A 83 28.25 7.13 15.00
CA LEU A 83 29.50 7.45 14.29
C LEU A 83 30.56 8.05 15.24
N ALA A 84 30.19 8.94 16.13
CA ALA A 84 31.10 9.51 17.13
C ALA A 84 31.65 8.42 18.08
N LYS A 85 30.80 7.45 18.47
CA LYS A 85 31.23 6.32 19.29
C LYS A 85 32.19 5.39 18.55
N LEU A 86 31.93 5.12 17.28
CA LEU A 86 32.80 4.34 16.42
C LEU A 86 34.15 5.08 16.20
N GLU A 87 34.12 6.39 15.96
CA GLU A 87 35.34 7.20 15.81
C GLU A 87 36.18 7.21 17.09
N SER A 88 35.56 7.26 18.28
CA SER A 88 36.26 7.18 19.56
C SER A 88 36.93 5.82 19.78
N LEU A 89 36.30 4.72 19.35
CA LEU A 89 36.85 3.37 19.42
C LEU A 89 38.01 3.17 18.45
N THR A 90 37.96 3.76 17.25
CA THR A 90 39.01 3.65 16.23
C THR A 90 40.26 4.48 16.57
N LYS A 91 40.09 5.60 17.30
CA LYS A 91 41.23 6.37 17.83
C LYS A 91 42.11 5.53 18.76
N SER A 92 41.56 4.54 19.43
CA SER A 92 42.32 3.65 20.32
C SER A 92 43.08 2.53 19.60
N ILE A 93 42.80 2.23 18.32
CA ILE A 93 43.35 1.09 17.58
C ILE A 93 44.44 1.46 16.56
N GLY A 94 44.75 2.74 16.37
CA GLY A 94 45.89 3.20 15.53
C GLY A 94 45.73 3.13 14.01
N THR A 95 44.60 2.62 13.49
CA THR A 95 44.29 2.47 12.05
C THR A 95 43.39 3.60 11.52
N GLN A 96 43.80 4.83 11.75
CA GLN A 96 42.92 6.00 11.63
C GLN A 96 42.52 6.37 10.20
N THR A 97 43.33 6.15 9.17
CA THR A 97 43.08 6.78 7.86
C THR A 97 42.07 6.02 6.98
N LEU A 98 42.20 4.70 6.89
CA LEU A 98 41.31 3.88 6.05
C LEU A 98 39.89 3.75 6.64
N LEU A 99 39.80 3.58 7.95
CA LEU A 99 38.50 3.46 8.64
C LEU A 99 37.75 4.80 8.63
N ARG A 100 38.44 5.92 8.74
CA ARG A 100 37.83 7.26 8.63
C ARG A 100 37.23 7.52 7.26
N ILE A 101 37.92 7.16 6.18
CA ILE A 101 37.39 7.27 4.81
C ILE A 101 36.10 6.40 4.67
N GLY A 102 36.12 5.18 5.20
CA GLY A 102 34.94 4.31 5.18
C GLY A 102 33.75 4.88 5.97
N PHE A 103 33.98 5.51 7.12
CA PHE A 103 32.93 6.16 7.91
C PHE A 103 32.37 7.42 7.26
N GLU A 104 33.22 8.23 6.62
CA GLU A 104 32.77 9.40 5.85
C GLU A 104 31.92 9.00 4.63
N GLU A 105 32.28 7.91 3.95
CA GLU A 105 31.50 7.35 2.85
C GLU A 105 30.13 6.79 3.33
N LEU A 106 30.12 6.05 4.43
CA LEU A 106 28.88 5.56 5.05
C LEU A 106 27.97 6.71 5.48
N ASP A 107 28.53 7.77 6.10
CA ASP A 107 27.74 8.93 6.50
C ASP A 107 27.11 9.65 5.28
N LYS A 108 27.86 9.77 4.18
CA LYS A 108 27.34 10.32 2.93
C LYS A 108 26.23 9.46 2.34
N LEU A 109 26.38 8.13 2.35
CA LEU A 109 25.36 7.20 1.86
C LEU A 109 24.07 7.29 2.70
N PHE A 110 24.20 7.29 4.02
CA PHE A 110 23.05 7.45 4.92
C PHE A 110 22.38 8.81 4.78
N SER A 111 23.15 9.88 4.63
CA SER A 111 22.63 11.24 4.41
C SER A 111 21.82 11.32 3.11
N ARG A 112 22.35 10.74 2.03
CA ARG A 112 21.62 10.67 0.74
C ARG A 112 20.36 9.82 0.85
N ALA A 113 20.42 8.68 1.57
CA ALA A 113 19.25 7.84 1.80
C ALA A 113 18.17 8.56 2.61
N GLU A 114 18.55 9.29 3.68
CA GLU A 114 17.63 10.13 4.47
C GLU A 114 16.98 11.23 3.62
N GLU A 115 17.77 11.92 2.81
CA GLU A 115 17.28 12.98 1.93
C GLU A 115 16.31 12.42 0.88
N ASN A 116 16.67 11.31 0.23
CA ASN A 116 15.80 10.62 -0.73
C ASN A 116 14.51 10.14 -0.09
N LEU A 117 14.57 9.51 1.09
CA LEU A 117 13.40 9.10 1.84
C LEU A 117 12.51 10.30 2.19
N ASN A 118 13.11 11.41 2.64
CA ASN A 118 12.37 12.63 2.95
C ASN A 118 11.64 13.20 1.72
N ILE A 119 12.32 13.23 0.57
CA ILE A 119 11.75 13.66 -0.70
C ILE A 119 10.60 12.71 -1.13
N ILE A 120 10.80 11.40 -1.05
CA ILE A 120 9.78 10.41 -1.40
C ILE A 120 8.56 10.56 -0.49
N VAL A 121 8.74 10.57 0.82
CA VAL A 121 7.64 10.69 1.79
C VAL A 121 6.90 12.02 1.60
N SER A 122 7.62 13.14 1.39
CA SER A 122 6.95 14.44 1.16
C SER A 122 6.12 14.48 -0.13
N ARG A 123 6.48 13.70 -1.14
CA ARG A 123 5.72 13.57 -2.40
C ARG A 123 4.54 12.60 -2.29
N LEU A 124 4.65 11.63 -1.38
CA LEU A 124 3.59 10.64 -1.14
C LEU A 124 2.46 11.19 -0.27
N GLU A 125 2.83 12.02 0.70
CA GLU A 125 1.92 12.58 1.68
C GLU A 125 1.00 13.64 1.06
N ARG A 126 -0.31 13.48 1.23
CA ARG A 126 -1.30 14.48 0.81
C ARG A 126 -1.43 15.56 1.88
N ASP A 127 -1.82 16.79 1.49
CA ASP A 127 -1.95 17.89 2.45
C ASP A 127 -2.96 17.60 3.56
N TYR A 128 -4.05 16.89 3.26
CA TYR A 128 -5.00 16.49 4.27
C TYR A 128 -4.47 15.37 5.20
N GLU A 129 -3.55 14.51 4.73
CA GLU A 129 -2.93 13.45 5.55
C GLU A 129 -1.99 14.03 6.61
N LYS A 130 -1.41 15.20 6.36
CA LYS A 130 -0.64 15.94 7.38
C LYS A 130 -1.51 16.38 8.55
N GLN A 131 -2.77 16.70 8.29
CA GLN A 131 -3.72 17.19 9.29
C GLN A 131 -4.52 16.05 9.94
N TYR A 132 -4.98 15.09 9.15
CA TYR A 132 -5.89 14.03 9.59
C TYR A 132 -5.22 12.65 9.74
N GLY A 133 -3.92 12.55 9.46
CA GLY A 133 -3.16 11.30 9.50
C GLY A 133 -3.33 10.45 8.23
N TYR A 134 -2.79 9.24 8.28
CA TYR A 134 -2.78 8.31 7.15
C TYR A 134 -4.14 7.60 6.96
N VAL A 135 -5.15 8.37 6.62
CA VAL A 135 -6.55 7.93 6.52
C VAL A 135 -6.71 6.84 5.46
N CYS A 136 -6.09 7.02 4.28
CA CYS A 136 -6.21 6.07 3.16
C CYS A 136 -5.71 4.68 3.54
N ALA A 137 -4.54 4.56 4.17
CA ALA A 137 -3.98 3.28 4.59
C ALA A 137 -4.81 2.63 5.71
N THR A 138 -5.30 3.44 6.65
CA THR A 138 -6.15 2.98 7.74
C THR A 138 -7.47 2.40 7.20
N PHE A 139 -8.12 3.11 6.30
CA PHE A 139 -9.39 2.67 5.70
C PHE A 139 -9.23 1.43 4.83
N ALA A 140 -8.15 1.34 4.04
CA ALA A 140 -7.87 0.15 3.24
C ALA A 140 -7.72 -1.10 4.11
N LEU A 141 -6.93 -1.02 5.18
CA LEU A 141 -6.69 -2.17 6.05
C LEU A 141 -7.93 -2.56 6.88
N ILE A 142 -8.70 -1.58 7.37
CA ILE A 142 -9.99 -1.86 8.02
C ILE A 142 -10.94 -2.56 7.04
N SER A 143 -11.04 -2.05 5.82
CA SER A 143 -11.90 -2.62 4.78
C SER A 143 -11.52 -4.06 4.44
N ILE A 144 -10.21 -4.32 4.26
CA ILE A 144 -9.69 -5.65 3.96
C ILE A 144 -9.88 -6.62 5.13
N LEU A 145 -9.63 -6.18 6.37
CA LEU A 145 -9.85 -6.99 7.56
C LEU A 145 -11.33 -7.38 7.71
N LEU A 146 -12.24 -6.41 7.59
CA LEU A 146 -13.69 -6.67 7.65
C LEU A 146 -14.16 -7.57 6.50
N ALA A 147 -13.66 -7.32 5.28
CA ALA A 147 -13.98 -8.17 4.13
C ALA A 147 -13.48 -9.60 4.34
N TYR A 148 -12.31 -9.80 4.92
CA TYR A 148 -11.80 -11.13 5.24
C TYR A 148 -12.63 -11.82 6.32
N ILE A 149 -13.00 -11.12 7.40
CA ILE A 149 -13.82 -11.69 8.48
C ILE A 149 -15.20 -12.14 7.97
N LEU A 150 -15.82 -11.36 7.08
CA LEU A 150 -17.18 -11.61 6.62
C LEU A 150 -17.28 -12.49 5.38
N PHE A 151 -16.29 -12.43 4.49
CA PHE A 151 -16.33 -13.06 3.16
C PHE A 151 -15.12 -13.97 2.89
N ASP A 152 -14.29 -14.21 3.92
CA ASP A 152 -13.12 -15.09 3.87
C ASP A 152 -12.21 -14.76 2.67
N LYS A 153 -11.76 -15.76 1.94
CA LYS A 153 -10.84 -15.63 0.80
C LYS A 153 -11.36 -14.77 -0.36
N HIS A 154 -12.66 -14.46 -0.41
CA HIS A 154 -13.20 -13.54 -1.41
C HIS A 154 -12.61 -12.12 -1.30
N VAL A 155 -12.01 -11.76 -0.18
CA VAL A 155 -11.24 -10.52 0.00
C VAL A 155 -10.15 -10.34 -1.07
N ILE A 156 -9.65 -11.41 -1.68
CA ILE A 156 -8.65 -11.35 -2.75
C ILE A 156 -9.12 -10.49 -3.93
N TYR A 157 -10.40 -10.58 -4.29
CA TYR A 157 -10.98 -9.76 -5.36
C TYR A 157 -11.06 -8.29 -4.96
N GLY A 158 -11.34 -8.02 -3.68
CA GLY A 158 -11.30 -6.68 -3.11
C GLY A 158 -9.91 -6.06 -3.14
N ILE A 159 -8.90 -6.84 -2.77
CA ILE A 159 -7.49 -6.40 -2.83
C ILE A 159 -7.07 -6.14 -4.28
N LEU A 160 -7.46 -7.01 -5.22
CA LEU A 160 -7.18 -6.82 -6.65
C LEU A 160 -7.88 -5.58 -7.21
N ALA A 161 -9.12 -5.31 -6.79
CA ALA A 161 -9.83 -4.10 -7.21
C ALA A 161 -9.10 -2.84 -6.70
N LEU A 162 -8.70 -2.83 -5.43
CA LEU A 162 -7.93 -1.73 -4.86
C LEU A 162 -6.58 -1.53 -5.56
N ALA A 163 -5.88 -2.62 -5.88
CA ALA A 163 -4.60 -2.54 -6.58
C ALA A 163 -4.76 -2.02 -8.02
N ILE A 164 -5.66 -2.63 -8.79
CA ILE A 164 -5.75 -2.42 -10.24
C ILE A 164 -6.63 -1.21 -10.55
N VAL A 165 -7.89 -1.21 -10.07
CA VAL A 165 -8.89 -0.23 -10.52
C VAL A 165 -8.55 1.15 -9.98
N ASP A 166 -8.33 1.32 -8.68
CA ASP A 166 -7.97 2.62 -8.08
C ASP A 166 -6.66 3.18 -8.64
N SER A 167 -5.66 2.33 -8.92
CA SER A 167 -4.38 2.80 -9.43
C SER A 167 -4.47 3.23 -10.89
N ILE A 168 -5.11 2.43 -11.74
CA ILE A 168 -5.22 2.69 -13.19
C ILE A 168 -6.18 3.87 -13.45
N SER A 169 -7.34 3.89 -12.78
CA SER A 169 -8.34 4.94 -12.95
C SER A 169 -7.77 6.33 -12.62
N ALA A 170 -7.03 6.43 -11.52
CA ALA A 170 -6.42 7.67 -11.09
C ALA A 170 -5.34 8.16 -12.07
N ILE A 171 -4.43 7.27 -12.50
CA ILE A 171 -3.33 7.62 -13.42
C ILE A 171 -3.90 8.06 -14.77
N LEU A 172 -4.80 7.26 -15.36
CA LEU A 172 -5.35 7.53 -16.68
C LEU A 172 -6.25 8.75 -16.71
N THR A 173 -6.96 9.06 -15.62
CA THR A 173 -7.78 10.28 -15.54
C THR A 173 -6.95 11.56 -15.65
N VAL A 174 -5.69 11.51 -15.16
CA VAL A 174 -4.77 12.66 -15.28
C VAL A 174 -4.06 12.68 -16.63
N LEU A 175 -3.69 11.51 -17.17
CA LEU A 175 -2.99 11.40 -18.44
C LEU A 175 -3.87 11.71 -19.65
N ILE A 176 -5.15 11.36 -19.59
CA ILE A 176 -6.08 11.52 -20.70
C ILE A 176 -7.21 12.49 -20.29
N PRO A 177 -7.01 13.79 -20.48
CA PRO A 177 -8.01 14.81 -20.12
C PRO A 177 -9.15 14.84 -21.13
N THR A 178 -10.07 13.88 -21.02
CA THR A 178 -11.31 13.81 -21.81
C THR A 178 -12.52 14.15 -20.92
N PRO A 179 -13.73 14.27 -21.47
CA PRO A 179 -14.92 14.42 -20.66
C PRO A 179 -14.98 13.39 -19.55
N LYS A 180 -15.29 13.84 -18.33
CA LYS A 180 -15.35 13.00 -17.14
C LYS A 180 -16.76 12.50 -16.88
N ILE A 181 -16.87 11.25 -16.46
CA ILE A 181 -18.04 10.71 -15.79
C ILE A 181 -17.76 10.80 -14.30
N TYR A 182 -18.36 11.80 -13.65
CA TYR A 182 -18.11 12.13 -12.24
C TYR A 182 -16.62 12.47 -12.00
N LYS A 183 -15.85 11.59 -11.37
CA LYS A 183 -14.42 11.82 -11.05
C LYS A 183 -13.45 11.25 -12.08
N HIS A 184 -13.88 10.35 -12.97
CA HIS A 184 -13.01 9.64 -13.91
C HIS A 184 -13.26 9.98 -15.37
N SER A 185 -12.21 9.93 -16.20
CA SER A 185 -12.35 10.06 -17.64
C SER A 185 -12.91 8.76 -18.28
N ILE A 186 -13.66 8.87 -19.36
CA ILE A 186 -14.27 7.72 -20.04
C ILE A 186 -13.20 6.66 -20.41
N PRO A 187 -12.05 7.01 -21.01
CA PRO A 187 -11.00 6.03 -21.29
C PRO A 187 -10.45 5.35 -20.03
N SER A 188 -10.31 6.09 -18.92
CA SER A 188 -9.84 5.50 -17.67
C SER A 188 -10.79 4.43 -17.15
N VAL A 189 -12.10 4.67 -17.24
CA VAL A 189 -13.14 3.70 -16.86
C VAL A 189 -13.05 2.43 -17.70
N VAL A 190 -12.95 2.56 -19.03
CA VAL A 190 -12.89 1.41 -19.95
C VAL A 190 -11.61 0.59 -19.73
N VAL A 191 -10.47 1.26 -19.60
CA VAL A 191 -9.19 0.57 -19.40
C VAL A 191 -9.14 -0.10 -18.02
N SER A 192 -9.57 0.59 -16.96
CA SER A 192 -9.62 0.00 -15.61
C SER A 192 -10.54 -1.21 -15.55
N PHE A 193 -11.71 -1.13 -16.21
CA PHE A 193 -12.61 -2.27 -16.37
C PHE A 193 -11.90 -3.46 -17.01
N THR A 194 -11.26 -3.24 -18.15
CA THR A 194 -10.59 -4.31 -18.90
C THR A 194 -9.43 -4.91 -18.11
N CYS A 195 -8.61 -4.06 -17.50
CA CYS A 195 -7.46 -4.48 -16.68
C CYS A 195 -7.87 -5.23 -15.41
N PHE A 196 -9.09 -5.06 -14.94
CA PHE A 196 -9.63 -5.82 -13.81
C PHE A 196 -10.38 -7.08 -14.27
N TYR A 197 -11.19 -6.98 -15.32
CA TYR A 197 -11.98 -8.09 -15.86
C TYR A 197 -11.14 -9.26 -16.34
N VAL A 198 -10.06 -8.98 -17.11
CA VAL A 198 -9.23 -10.02 -17.70
C VAL A 198 -8.53 -10.89 -16.64
N PRO A 199 -7.80 -10.34 -15.66
CA PRO A 199 -7.18 -11.15 -14.60
C PRO A 199 -8.21 -11.94 -13.78
N ILE A 200 -9.34 -11.33 -13.42
CA ILE A 200 -10.37 -12.03 -12.65
C ILE A 200 -10.98 -13.18 -13.44
N THR A 201 -11.21 -13.00 -14.73
CA THR A 201 -11.72 -14.06 -15.59
C THR A 201 -10.73 -15.23 -15.66
N ILE A 202 -9.44 -14.96 -15.78
CA ILE A 202 -8.41 -16.00 -15.79
C ILE A 202 -8.33 -16.71 -14.44
N LEU A 203 -8.37 -15.97 -13.33
CA LEU A 203 -8.26 -16.52 -11.98
C LEU A 203 -9.48 -17.35 -11.57
N SER A 204 -10.68 -16.92 -11.96
CA SER A 204 -11.94 -17.56 -11.55
C SER A 204 -12.42 -18.63 -12.53
N GLY A 205 -11.97 -18.60 -13.79
CA GLY A 205 -12.51 -19.45 -14.86
C GLY A 205 -14.00 -19.18 -15.18
N SER A 206 -14.58 -18.07 -14.68
CA SER A 206 -16.01 -17.76 -14.81
C SER A 206 -16.24 -16.40 -15.47
N PRO A 207 -16.26 -16.30 -16.80
CA PRO A 207 -16.29 -15.03 -17.52
C PRO A 207 -17.55 -14.21 -17.24
N ILE A 208 -18.71 -14.84 -17.15
CA ILE A 208 -19.98 -14.13 -16.92
C ILE A 208 -20.02 -13.50 -15.51
N ARG A 209 -19.62 -14.25 -14.48
CA ARG A 209 -19.58 -13.72 -13.11
C ARG A 209 -18.53 -12.63 -12.97
N SER A 210 -17.37 -12.82 -13.59
CA SER A 210 -16.30 -11.81 -13.63
C SER A 210 -16.76 -10.53 -14.32
N LEU A 211 -17.56 -10.62 -15.40
CA LEU A 211 -18.14 -9.47 -16.08
C LEU A 211 -19.04 -8.67 -15.13
N VAL A 212 -19.94 -9.37 -14.43
CA VAL A 212 -20.87 -8.72 -13.48
C VAL A 212 -20.11 -8.05 -12.34
N VAL A 213 -19.14 -8.75 -11.71
CA VAL A 213 -18.36 -8.17 -10.63
C VAL A 213 -17.53 -6.98 -11.12
N SER A 214 -16.90 -7.07 -12.28
CA SER A 214 -16.11 -5.95 -12.84
C SER A 214 -16.99 -4.73 -13.11
N THR A 215 -18.21 -4.93 -13.58
CA THR A 215 -19.18 -3.83 -13.74
C THR A 215 -19.54 -3.18 -12.40
N ILE A 216 -19.81 -3.99 -11.37
CA ILE A 216 -20.11 -3.50 -10.02
C ILE A 216 -18.90 -2.72 -9.46
N VAL A 217 -17.69 -3.24 -9.61
CA VAL A 217 -16.45 -2.60 -9.13
C VAL A 217 -16.25 -1.22 -9.76
N ILE A 218 -16.43 -1.10 -11.06
CA ILE A 218 -16.34 0.19 -11.75
C ILE A 218 -17.42 1.17 -11.29
N LEU A 219 -18.62 0.71 -11.05
CA LEU A 219 -19.70 1.55 -10.50
C LEU A 219 -19.34 2.04 -9.09
N ILE A 220 -18.79 1.17 -8.24
CA ILE A 220 -18.30 1.53 -6.90
C ILE A 220 -17.23 2.59 -7.03
N GLU A 221 -16.22 2.38 -7.88
CA GLU A 221 -15.11 3.32 -8.10
C GLU A 221 -15.59 4.70 -8.56
N ILE A 222 -16.59 4.76 -9.42
CA ILE A 222 -17.14 6.02 -9.91
C ILE A 222 -17.88 6.77 -8.79
N ILE A 223 -18.70 6.07 -7.99
CA ILE A 223 -19.66 6.68 -7.05
C ILE A 223 -19.03 6.88 -5.66
N SER A 224 -18.06 6.07 -5.29
CA SER A 224 -17.49 6.06 -3.94
C SER A 224 -16.87 7.42 -3.55
N PRO A 225 -17.16 7.94 -2.37
CA PRO A 225 -16.46 9.08 -1.80
C PRO A 225 -15.06 8.71 -1.28
N GLU A 226 -14.85 7.44 -0.86
CA GLU A 226 -13.60 6.95 -0.27
C GLU A 226 -13.30 5.53 -0.78
N ASP A 227 -12.52 5.46 -1.86
CA ASP A 227 -12.25 4.21 -2.59
C ASP A 227 -11.52 3.18 -1.74
N ASN A 228 -10.61 3.61 -0.88
CA ASN A 228 -9.85 2.71 -0.01
C ASN A 228 -10.73 1.96 1.00
N LEU A 229 -11.86 2.54 1.39
CA LEU A 229 -12.81 1.90 2.31
C LEU A 229 -13.82 1.03 1.57
N THR A 230 -14.40 1.58 0.51
CA THR A 230 -15.56 0.94 -0.14
C THR A 230 -15.18 -0.11 -1.16
N LEU A 231 -14.11 0.13 -1.92
CA LEU A 231 -13.75 -0.73 -3.04
C LEU A 231 -13.37 -2.15 -2.59
N PRO A 232 -12.48 -2.38 -1.59
CA PRO A 232 -12.15 -3.73 -1.17
C PRO A 232 -13.35 -4.47 -0.58
N PHE A 233 -14.10 -3.80 0.27
CA PHE A 233 -15.21 -4.41 0.99
C PHE A 233 -16.36 -4.80 0.06
N LEU A 234 -16.85 -3.86 -0.75
CA LEU A 234 -17.99 -4.10 -1.64
C LEU A 234 -17.63 -5.04 -2.80
N THR A 235 -16.39 -5.06 -3.25
CA THR A 235 -15.93 -6.05 -4.24
C THR A 235 -15.91 -7.45 -3.64
N ALA A 236 -15.39 -7.61 -2.43
CA ALA A 236 -15.44 -8.91 -1.72
C ALA A 236 -16.86 -9.37 -1.50
N LEU A 237 -17.76 -8.48 -1.06
CA LEU A 237 -19.19 -8.74 -0.92
C LEU A 237 -19.80 -9.23 -2.23
N ALA A 238 -19.60 -8.50 -3.33
CA ALA A 238 -20.14 -8.84 -4.64
C ALA A 238 -19.61 -10.20 -5.14
N SER A 239 -18.30 -10.45 -4.98
CA SER A 239 -17.68 -11.71 -5.38
C SER A 239 -18.20 -12.91 -4.56
N TYR A 240 -18.46 -12.71 -3.27
CA TYR A 240 -19.02 -13.72 -2.38
C TYR A 240 -20.46 -14.09 -2.80
N TYR A 241 -21.36 -13.11 -2.93
CA TYR A 241 -22.75 -13.36 -3.29
C TYR A 241 -22.94 -13.89 -4.72
N LEU A 242 -22.07 -13.52 -5.65
CA LEU A 242 -22.05 -14.08 -7.00
C LEU A 242 -21.32 -15.43 -7.07
N ALA A 243 -20.86 -15.94 -5.94
CA ALA A 243 -20.15 -17.22 -5.82
C ALA A 243 -19.04 -17.37 -6.87
N ILE A 244 -18.19 -16.34 -7.01
CA ILE A 244 -17.03 -16.41 -7.90
C ILE A 244 -16.06 -17.45 -7.34
N PRO A 245 -15.56 -18.41 -8.15
CA PRO A 245 -14.55 -19.36 -7.69
C PRO A 245 -13.30 -18.66 -7.15
N ILE A 246 -12.85 -19.08 -5.98
CA ILE A 246 -11.67 -18.48 -5.33
C ILE A 246 -10.42 -19.11 -5.96
N PRO A 247 -9.45 -18.30 -6.43
CA PRO A 247 -8.15 -18.83 -6.82
C PRO A 247 -7.48 -19.46 -5.59
N PHE A 248 -6.77 -20.57 -5.74
CA PHE A 248 -6.10 -21.30 -4.66
C PHE A 248 -7.00 -22.19 -3.75
N ASN A 249 -8.19 -22.54 -4.19
CA ASN A 249 -9.06 -23.52 -3.50
C ASN A 249 -8.79 -24.96 -4.01
N HIS A 250 -7.52 -25.38 -4.05
CA HIS A 250 -7.15 -26.76 -4.36
C HIS A 250 -6.55 -27.44 -3.14
#